data_b73d04e048ea30c6d7d256a66d9f7029
#
_entry.id   b73d04e048ea30c6d7d256a66d9f7029
#
_cell.length_a   1.000
_cell.length_b   1.000
_cell.length_c   1.000
_cell.angle_alpha   90.00
_cell.angle_beta   90.00
_cell.angle_gamma   90.00
#
_symmetry.space_group_name_H-M   'P 1'
#
loop_
_entity.id
_entity.type
_entity.pdbx_description
1 polymer ?
#
loop_
_entity_poly.entity_id
_entity_poly.type
_entity_poly.pdbx_seq_one_letter_code
_entity_poly.pdbx_strand_id
1 'polypeptide(L)'
;MASKPSSANKQKHLAVLIDADNAPAAIVEGLFEEIAKYGVASVKRIYGDWTKPNLGSWKKVLLDHSIQPIQQFAYTSGKNATDSSLIIDAMDLLYAGNLDGFVIVSSDSDFTRLVTRLRESAMTVYGVGASKTPRAFRD
;
A
#
# COMPACT_ATOMS: atom_id res chain seq x y z
N MET A 1 2.73 -3.37 -32.33
CA MET A 1 2.95 -3.47 -31.95
C MET A 1 3.15 -3.89 -31.34
N ALA A 2 3.35 -4.11 -31.35
CA ALA A 2 3.61 -4.58 -30.80
C ALA A 2 3.60 -5.17 -30.10
N SER A 3 3.76 -5.57 -29.95
CA SER A 3 3.78 -6.22 -29.28
C SER A 3 4.06 -6.49 -28.32
N LYS A 4 3.96 -6.84 -28.14
CA LYS A 4 4.11 -7.01 -27.18
C LYS A 4 4.60 -7.72 -26.63
N PRO A 5 4.93 -7.21 -26.25
CA PRO A 5 5.80 -8.04 -25.59
C PRO A 5 5.20 -9.29 -25.16
N SER A 6 5.94 -10.20 -25.13
CA SER A 6 5.44 -11.47 -24.75
C SER A 6 4.97 -11.42 -23.31
N SER A 7 4.07 -12.28 -22.99
CA SER A 7 3.58 -12.38 -21.63
C SER A 7 4.68 -12.77 -20.66
N ALA A 8 5.76 -13.35 -21.13
CA ALA A 8 6.85 -13.73 -20.25
C ALA A 8 7.49 -12.54 -19.57
N ASN A 9 7.43 -11.37 -20.20
CA ASN A 9 8.00 -10.15 -19.65
C ASN A 9 6.99 -9.28 -18.96
N LYS A 10 5.77 -9.76 -18.90
CA LYS A 10 4.71 -8.99 -18.32
C LYS A 10 4.86 -8.94 -16.82
N GLN A 11 4.85 -7.77 -16.27
CA GLN A 11 4.92 -7.58 -14.84
C GLN A 11 3.59 -7.12 -14.32
N LYS A 12 3.26 -7.55 -13.12
CA LYS A 12 2.05 -7.11 -12.49
C LYS A 12 2.18 -5.67 -12.03
N HIS A 13 1.12 -4.92 -12.19
CA HIS A 13 1.05 -3.57 -11.70
C HIS A 13 0.35 -3.57 -10.35
N LEU A 14 1.04 -3.11 -9.35
CA LEU A 14 0.58 -3.19 -7.97
C LEU A 14 0.39 -1.79 -7.40
N ALA A 15 -0.64 -1.63 -6.59
CA ALA A 15 -0.84 -0.43 -5.81
C ALA A 15 -0.34 -0.69 -4.39
N VAL A 16 0.56 0.14 -3.91
CA VAL A 16 1.12 0.01 -2.57
C VAL A 16 0.46 1.08 -1.71
N LEU A 17 -0.31 0.64 -0.73
CA LEU A 17 -1.05 1.52 0.16
C LEU A 17 -0.58 1.29 1.58
N ILE A 18 -0.03 2.34 2.18
CA ILE A 18 0.66 2.24 3.47
C ILE A 18 -0.09 3.03 4.52
N ASP A 19 -0.34 2.39 5.64
CA ASP A 19 -0.97 3.01 6.79
C ASP A 19 0.14 3.55 7.70
N ALA A 20 0.39 4.85 7.64
CA ALA A 20 1.53 5.45 8.34
C ALA A 20 1.40 5.36 9.85
N ASP A 21 0.17 5.32 10.36
CA ASP A 21 -0.02 5.24 11.80
C ASP A 21 0.33 3.88 12.36
N ASN A 22 0.32 2.87 11.50
CA ASN A 22 0.55 1.50 11.94
C ASN A 22 1.63 0.81 11.12
N ALA A 23 2.62 1.60 10.66
CA ALA A 23 3.76 1.06 9.94
C ALA A 23 4.97 1.95 10.22
N PRO A 24 6.10 1.35 10.58
CA PRO A 24 7.31 2.15 10.80
C PRO A 24 7.99 2.45 9.47
N ALA A 25 8.59 3.65 9.39
CA ALA A 25 9.27 4.05 8.17
C ALA A 25 10.44 3.13 7.82
N ALA A 26 10.99 2.48 8.82
CA ALA A 26 12.16 1.64 8.60
C ALA A 26 11.91 0.44 7.70
N ILE A 27 10.65 0.06 7.50
CA ILE A 27 10.38 -1.12 6.68
C ILE A 27 10.46 -0.83 5.19
N VAL A 28 10.55 0.42 4.79
CA VAL A 28 10.29 0.80 3.40
C VAL A 28 11.29 0.21 2.43
N GLU A 29 12.56 0.21 2.78
CA GLU A 29 13.54 -0.28 1.82
C GLU A 29 13.37 -1.76 1.55
N GLY A 30 13.21 -2.54 2.60
CA GLY A 30 12.95 -3.96 2.41
C GLY A 30 11.64 -4.21 1.69
N LEU A 31 10.66 -3.36 1.96
CA LEU A 31 9.36 -3.47 1.32
C LEU A 31 9.46 -3.35 -0.19
N PHE A 32 10.10 -2.29 -0.68
CA PHE A 32 10.16 -2.09 -2.12
C PHE A 32 11.09 -3.07 -2.81
N GLU A 33 12.11 -3.54 -2.12
CA GLU A 33 12.92 -4.61 -2.67
C GLU A 33 12.08 -5.88 -2.85
N GLU A 34 11.24 -6.15 -1.87
CA GLU A 34 10.41 -7.34 -1.97
C GLU A 34 9.36 -7.18 -3.06
N ILE A 35 8.74 -6.01 -3.15
CA ILE A 35 7.73 -5.76 -4.16
C ILE A 35 8.32 -5.96 -5.56
N ALA A 36 9.55 -5.55 -5.77
CA ALA A 36 10.17 -5.66 -7.08
C ALA A 36 10.25 -7.10 -7.57
N LYS A 37 10.20 -8.06 -6.67
CA LYS A 37 10.20 -9.46 -7.07
C LYS A 37 8.86 -9.92 -7.62
N TYR A 38 7.79 -9.18 -7.33
CA TYR A 38 6.45 -9.59 -7.71
C TYR A 38 5.85 -8.71 -8.79
N GLY A 39 6.35 -7.50 -8.95
CA GLY A 39 5.79 -6.63 -9.95
C GLY A 39 6.32 -5.22 -9.86
N VAL A 40 5.54 -4.30 -10.36
CA VAL A 40 5.89 -2.89 -10.42
C VAL A 40 4.95 -2.11 -9.52
N ALA A 41 5.51 -1.27 -8.64
CA ALA A 41 4.69 -0.42 -7.79
C ALA A 41 4.22 0.78 -8.61
N SER A 42 3.10 0.62 -9.27
CA SER A 42 2.56 1.65 -10.16
C SER A 42 1.91 2.78 -9.38
N VAL A 43 1.37 2.50 -8.21
CA VAL A 43 0.75 3.48 -7.33
C VAL A 43 1.37 3.30 -5.96
N LYS A 44 1.85 4.40 -5.39
CA LYS A 44 2.47 4.38 -4.06
C LYS A 44 1.88 5.50 -3.25
N ARG A 45 1.09 5.17 -2.25
CA ARG A 45 0.41 6.15 -1.40
C ARG A 45 0.55 5.78 0.06
N ILE A 46 0.61 6.79 0.89
CA ILE A 46 0.71 6.59 2.33
C ILE A 46 -0.28 7.52 3.03
N TYR A 47 -0.97 7.00 4.01
CA TYR A 47 -2.09 7.65 4.66
C TYR A 47 -1.77 7.93 6.11
N GLY A 48 -1.97 9.17 6.55
CA GLY A 48 -1.72 9.52 7.92
C GLY A 48 -2.00 10.99 8.15
N ASP A 49 -1.88 11.38 9.41
CA ASP A 49 -2.02 12.78 9.77
C ASP A 49 -0.63 13.42 9.80
N TRP A 50 -0.29 14.08 8.74
CA TRP A 50 1.06 14.60 8.54
C TRP A 50 1.33 15.85 9.36
N THR A 51 0.34 16.35 10.09
CA THR A 51 0.57 17.43 11.03
C THR A 51 1.19 16.93 12.33
N LYS A 52 1.19 15.62 12.56
CA LYS A 52 1.74 15.08 13.78
C LYS A 52 3.24 14.89 13.67
N PRO A 53 3.99 15.25 14.71
CA PRO A 53 5.45 15.12 14.64
C PRO A 53 5.95 13.69 14.58
N ASN A 54 5.17 12.74 15.08
CA ASN A 54 5.63 11.36 15.08
C ASN A 54 5.71 10.75 13.69
N LEU A 55 5.20 11.43 12.67
CA LEU A 55 5.33 10.95 11.31
C LEU A 55 6.50 11.61 10.59
N GLY A 56 7.30 12.38 11.30
CA GLY A 56 8.44 13.05 10.67
C GLY A 56 9.43 12.11 10.03
N SER A 57 9.59 10.91 10.59
CA SER A 57 10.54 9.94 10.04
C SER A 57 10.14 9.48 8.65
N TRP A 58 8.88 9.64 8.27
CA TRP A 58 8.44 9.25 6.96
C TRP A 58 8.80 10.24 5.87
N LYS A 59 9.06 11.50 6.23
CA LYS A 59 9.18 12.56 5.22
C LYS A 59 10.33 12.33 4.26
N LYS A 60 11.47 11.91 4.78
CA LYS A 60 12.60 11.62 3.91
C LYS A 60 12.30 10.42 3.01
N VAL A 61 11.65 9.43 3.58
CA VAL A 61 11.33 8.21 2.85
C VAL A 61 10.37 8.49 1.71
N LEU A 62 9.44 9.43 1.90
CA LEU A 62 8.49 9.76 0.85
C LEU A 62 9.20 10.30 -0.38
N LEU A 63 10.20 11.13 -0.17
CA LEU A 63 10.95 11.69 -1.29
C LEU A 63 11.81 10.63 -1.96
N ASP A 64 12.48 9.81 -1.14
CA ASP A 64 13.39 8.81 -1.68
C ASP A 64 12.70 7.79 -2.55
N HIS A 65 11.46 7.48 -2.25
CA HIS A 65 10.73 6.42 -2.94
C HIS A 65 9.53 6.92 -3.73
N SER A 66 9.36 8.23 -3.83
CA SER A 66 8.28 8.83 -4.60
C SER A 66 6.91 8.35 -4.14
N ILE A 67 6.72 8.31 -2.84
CA ILE A 67 5.46 7.90 -2.25
C ILE A 67 4.59 9.13 -2.05
N GLN A 68 3.34 9.07 -2.48
CA GLN A 68 2.43 10.20 -2.38
C GLN A 68 1.76 10.21 -1.00
N PRO A 69 1.97 11.24 -0.20
CA PRO A 69 1.28 11.31 1.09
C PRO A 69 -0.16 11.80 0.92
N ILE A 70 -1.05 11.16 1.63
CA ILE A 70 -2.46 11.56 1.66
C ILE A 70 -2.76 11.99 3.07
N GLN A 71 -3.25 13.21 3.23
CA GLN A 71 -3.57 13.74 4.54
C GLN A 71 -4.90 13.18 5.01
N GLN A 72 -4.91 12.73 6.25
CA GLN A 72 -6.13 12.21 6.87
C GLN A 72 -6.18 12.72 8.29
N PHE A 73 -7.13 13.61 8.57
CA PHE A 73 -7.29 14.14 9.92
C PHE A 73 -8.17 13.21 10.74
N ALA A 74 -7.79 13.04 11.98
CA ALA A 74 -8.59 12.24 12.90
C ALA A 74 -9.56 13.16 13.61
N TYR A 75 -10.68 13.44 12.98
CA TYR A 75 -11.66 14.37 13.54
C TYR A 75 -12.35 13.84 14.76
N THR A 76 -12.50 12.52 14.83
CA THR A 76 -13.12 11.92 15.99
C THR A 76 -12.05 11.16 16.72
N SER A 77 -12.38 10.70 17.88
CA SER A 77 -11.45 9.85 18.58
C SER A 77 -11.26 8.52 17.87
N GLY A 78 -12.02 8.31 16.84
CA GLY A 78 -11.96 7.04 16.15
C GLY A 78 -10.67 6.88 15.39
N LYS A 79 -10.04 5.75 15.57
CA LYS A 79 -8.87 5.40 14.82
C LYS A 79 -9.22 5.05 13.38
N ASN A 80 -10.51 5.06 13.07
CA ASN A 80 -10.98 4.65 11.76
C ASN A 80 -10.83 5.73 10.71
N ALA A 81 -10.43 6.94 11.09
CA ALA A 81 -10.34 8.03 10.13
C ALA A 81 -9.31 7.75 9.05
N THR A 82 -8.12 7.31 9.46
CA THR A 82 -7.06 6.97 8.50
C THR A 82 -7.44 5.77 7.66
N ASP A 83 -8.07 4.79 8.31
CA ASP A 83 -8.48 3.58 7.61
C ASP A 83 -9.44 3.89 6.48
N SER A 84 -10.35 4.85 6.70
CA SER A 84 -11.36 5.16 5.69
C SER A 84 -10.75 5.67 4.40
N SER A 85 -9.74 6.53 4.48
CA SER A 85 -9.10 7.04 3.28
C SER A 85 -8.44 5.95 2.48
N LEU A 86 -7.73 5.09 3.16
CA LEU A 86 -7.05 3.99 2.49
C LEU A 86 -8.06 3.08 1.81
N ILE A 87 -9.15 2.78 2.49
CA ILE A 87 -10.17 1.89 1.96
C ILE A 87 -10.84 2.51 0.73
N ILE A 88 -11.16 3.79 0.81
CA ILE A 88 -11.79 4.47 -0.32
C ILE A 88 -10.87 4.44 -1.54
N ASP A 89 -9.60 4.76 -1.33
CA ASP A 89 -8.66 4.74 -2.44
C ASP A 89 -8.49 3.35 -3.01
N ALA A 90 -8.45 2.34 -2.15
CA ALA A 90 -8.31 0.97 -2.64
C ALA A 90 -9.48 0.59 -3.53
N MET A 91 -10.68 0.97 -3.14
CA MET A 91 -11.85 0.63 -3.94
C MET A 91 -11.88 1.43 -5.24
N ASP A 92 -11.49 2.71 -5.18
CA ASP A 92 -11.39 3.50 -6.39
C ASP A 92 -10.40 2.90 -7.38
N LEU A 93 -9.25 2.46 -6.88
CA LEU A 93 -8.23 1.87 -7.73
C LEU A 93 -8.69 0.54 -8.29
N LEU A 94 -9.43 -0.23 -7.50
CA LEU A 94 -9.98 -1.48 -7.96
C LEU A 94 -10.89 -1.26 -9.16
N TYR A 95 -11.78 -0.30 -9.04
CA TYR A 95 -12.76 -0.05 -10.11
C TYR A 95 -12.14 0.64 -11.31
N ALA A 96 -11.00 1.29 -11.15
CA ALA A 96 -10.32 1.88 -12.30
C ALA A 96 -9.80 0.81 -13.26
N GLY A 97 -9.53 -0.37 -12.75
CA GLY A 97 -9.24 -1.52 -13.61
C GLY A 97 -7.86 -1.56 -14.21
N ASN A 98 -6.92 -0.78 -13.71
CA ASN A 98 -5.58 -0.71 -14.29
C ASN A 98 -4.53 -1.51 -13.53
N LEU A 99 -4.95 -2.20 -12.48
CA LEU A 99 -4.00 -2.85 -11.59
C LEU A 99 -4.24 -4.34 -11.55
N ASP A 100 -3.18 -5.07 -11.25
CA ASP A 100 -3.26 -6.50 -11.08
C ASP A 100 -3.36 -6.90 -9.62
N GLY A 101 -2.94 -6.01 -8.73
CA GLY A 101 -2.97 -6.35 -7.33
C GLY A 101 -2.64 -5.18 -6.42
N PHE A 102 -2.62 -5.48 -5.13
CA PHE A 102 -2.42 -4.49 -4.08
C PHE A 102 -1.43 -5.01 -3.05
N VAL A 103 -0.68 -4.09 -2.47
CA VAL A 103 0.14 -4.36 -1.29
C VAL A 103 -0.39 -3.46 -0.19
N ILE A 104 -0.95 -4.05 0.84
CA ILE A 104 -1.53 -3.31 1.97
C ILE A 104 -0.58 -3.42 3.15
N VAL A 105 -0.06 -2.29 3.58
CA VAL A 105 0.97 -2.25 4.64
C VAL A 105 0.38 -1.66 5.90
N SER A 106 0.10 -2.50 6.87
CA SER A 106 -0.45 -2.07 8.15
C SER A 106 -0.44 -3.24 9.11
N SER A 107 -0.26 -2.95 10.39
CA SER A 107 -0.44 -3.96 11.43
C SER A 107 -1.86 -3.96 11.99
N ASP A 108 -2.72 -3.13 11.43
CA ASP A 108 -4.10 -3.03 11.93
C ASP A 108 -4.96 -4.10 11.28
N SER A 109 -5.52 -4.97 12.13
CA SER A 109 -6.35 -6.07 11.63
C SER A 109 -7.65 -5.60 10.99
N ASP A 110 -8.01 -4.33 11.18
CA ASP A 110 -9.22 -3.80 10.56
C ASP A 110 -9.17 -3.85 9.04
N PHE A 111 -7.99 -3.98 8.45
CA PHE A 111 -7.88 -4.09 7.00
C PHE A 111 -8.13 -5.49 6.47
N THR A 112 -8.38 -6.46 7.33
CA THR A 112 -8.62 -7.83 6.88
C THR A 112 -9.81 -7.91 5.93
N ARG A 113 -10.86 -7.18 6.20
CA ARG A 113 -12.04 -7.20 5.33
C ARG A 113 -11.74 -6.61 3.98
N LEU A 114 -10.92 -5.56 3.93
CA LEU A 114 -10.53 -4.99 2.67
C LEU A 114 -9.74 -5.99 1.83
N VAL A 115 -8.80 -6.67 2.46
CA VAL A 115 -8.00 -7.67 1.75
C VAL A 115 -8.90 -8.74 1.17
N THR A 116 -9.85 -9.22 1.96
CA THR A 116 -10.78 -10.24 1.48
C THR A 116 -11.59 -9.74 0.31
N ARG A 117 -12.09 -8.51 0.40
CA ARG A 117 -12.90 -7.93 -0.66
C ARG A 117 -12.13 -7.80 -1.95
N LEU A 118 -10.86 -7.37 -1.87
CA LEU A 118 -10.05 -7.24 -3.07
C LEU A 118 -9.78 -8.59 -3.71
N ARG A 119 -9.53 -9.60 -2.88
CA ARG A 119 -9.30 -10.94 -3.40
C ARG A 119 -10.54 -11.51 -4.07
N GLU A 120 -11.71 -11.18 -3.54
CA GLU A 120 -12.95 -11.62 -4.17
C GLU A 120 -13.11 -11.02 -5.56
N SER A 121 -12.45 -9.90 -5.83
CA SER A 121 -12.48 -9.29 -7.14
C SER A 121 -11.32 -9.73 -8.02
N ALA A 122 -10.72 -10.85 -7.68
CA ALA A 122 -9.64 -11.46 -8.46
C ALA A 122 -8.35 -10.67 -8.42
N MET A 123 -8.17 -9.83 -7.41
CA MET A 123 -6.91 -9.12 -7.24
C MET A 123 -5.93 -9.97 -6.44
N THR A 124 -4.66 -9.88 -6.81
CA THR A 124 -3.60 -10.41 -5.97
C THR A 124 -3.38 -9.42 -4.84
N VAL A 125 -3.37 -9.89 -3.60
CA VAL A 125 -3.20 -8.99 -2.47
C VAL A 125 -2.14 -9.53 -1.54
N TYR A 126 -1.16 -8.70 -1.25
CA TYR A 126 -0.12 -9.02 -0.29
C TYR A 126 -0.31 -8.16 0.94
N GLY A 127 -0.48 -8.79 2.10
CA GLY A 127 -0.57 -8.07 3.35
C GLY A 127 0.80 -8.05 4.01
N VAL A 128 1.22 -6.87 4.46
CA VAL A 128 2.52 -6.71 5.09
C VAL A 128 2.31 -6.19 6.50
N GLY A 129 2.70 -6.99 7.48
CA GLY A 129 2.67 -6.57 8.86
C GLY A 129 3.78 -5.58 9.13
N ALA A 130 3.48 -4.57 9.92
CA ALA A 130 4.38 -3.45 10.07
C ALA A 130 5.47 -3.66 11.10
N SER A 131 5.35 -4.66 11.93
CA SER A 131 6.29 -4.83 13.02
C SER A 131 7.56 -5.56 12.64
N LYS A 132 7.61 -6.10 11.44
CA LYS A 132 8.74 -6.89 11.02
C LYS A 132 9.11 -6.56 9.60
N THR A 133 10.39 -6.76 9.30
CA THR A 133 10.84 -6.65 7.93
C THR A 133 10.15 -7.72 7.09
N PRO A 134 9.64 -7.36 5.94
CA PRO A 134 9.00 -8.37 5.10
C PRO A 134 10.01 -9.39 4.63
N ARG A 135 9.72 -10.63 4.87
CA ARG A 135 10.54 -11.70 4.35
C ARG A 135 9.83 -12.40 3.22
N ALA A 136 8.53 -12.44 3.32
CA ALA A 136 7.71 -12.97 2.26
C ALA A 136 6.35 -12.34 2.44
N PHE A 137 5.72 -12.00 1.34
CA PHE A 137 4.37 -11.46 1.41
C PHE A 137 3.41 -12.61 1.66
N ARG A 138 2.38 -12.31 2.43
CA ARG A 138 1.35 -13.29 2.70
C ARG A 138 0.11 -12.97 1.90
N ASP A 139 -0.45 -13.99 1.34
CA ASP A 139 -1.70 -13.85 0.61
C ASP A 139 -2.91 -13.85 1.53
#